data_7c86c9a61b7cbe1049ba46eafefad174
#
_entry.id   7c86c9a61b7cbe1049ba46eafefad174
#
_cell.length_a   1.000
_cell.length_b   1.000
_cell.length_c   1.000
_cell.angle_alpha   90.00
_cell.angle_beta   90.00
_cell.angle_gamma   90.00
#
_symmetry.space_group_name_H-M   'P 1'
#
loop_
_entity.id
_entity.type
_entity.pdbx_description
1 polymer ?
#
loop_
_entity_poly.entity_id
_entity_poly.type
_entity_poly.pdbx_seq_one_letter_code
_entity_poly.pdbx_strand_id
1 'polypeptide(L)'
;VERIDLLIGKRLGDIKVKPNPAASPEVLLRRMYLQIIGRNPTVREFEDFMEMSPSGKSTFSGLTLVKKKRKLIDQLLQSREYGMHEFNFWSEMKNEPDNQNMKLFYFWAWFKKQLNDDLPFDQLVFKMLTETGNIFEGDGVAREFRQNGNFANWFADVMLYFHGAHITCAQCHDHPFDSYNQRQY
;
A
#
# COMPACT_ATOMS: atom_id res chain seq x y z
N VAL A 1 -13.30 -12.08 5.71
CA VAL A 1 -13.72 -12.18 4.30
C VAL A 1 -15.15 -12.68 4.23
N GLU A 2 -15.50 -13.87 4.75
CA GLU A 2 -16.86 -14.46 4.66
C GLU A 2 -17.98 -13.53 5.16
N ARG A 3 -17.75 -12.78 6.24
CA ARG A 3 -18.73 -11.82 6.77
C ARG A 3 -18.96 -10.64 5.81
N ILE A 4 -17.90 -10.17 5.13
CA ILE A 4 -17.99 -9.10 4.15
C ILE A 4 -18.77 -9.57 2.93
N ASP A 5 -18.46 -10.77 2.41
CA ASP A 5 -19.16 -11.36 1.26
C ASP A 5 -20.65 -11.56 1.56
N LEU A 6 -20.99 -11.97 2.79
CA LEU A 6 -22.36 -12.13 3.25
C LEU A 6 -23.14 -10.79 3.27
N LEU A 7 -22.49 -9.73 3.75
CA LEU A 7 -23.09 -8.39 3.79
C LEU A 7 -23.28 -7.82 2.38
N ILE A 8 -22.29 -8.00 1.50
CA ILE A 8 -22.39 -7.60 0.09
C ILE A 8 -23.50 -8.39 -0.60
N GLY A 9 -23.54 -9.71 -0.41
CA GLY A 9 -24.58 -10.57 -1.00
C GLY A 9 -25.99 -10.17 -0.55
N LYS A 10 -26.18 -9.87 0.74
CA LYS A 10 -27.44 -9.36 1.27
C LYS A 10 -27.83 -8.04 0.60
N ARG A 11 -26.90 -7.08 0.54
CA ARG A 11 -27.14 -5.76 -0.08
C ARG A 11 -27.51 -5.88 -1.56
N LEU A 12 -26.81 -6.74 -2.31
CA LEU A 12 -27.14 -7.01 -3.71
C LEU A 12 -28.54 -7.60 -3.87
N GLY A 13 -28.95 -8.50 -2.98
CA GLY A 13 -30.29 -9.05 -2.93
C GLY A 13 -31.36 -8.00 -2.66
N ASP A 14 -31.14 -7.13 -1.68
CA ASP A 14 -32.05 -6.04 -1.30
C ASP A 14 -32.31 -5.07 -2.48
N ILE A 15 -31.28 -4.77 -3.28
CA ILE A 15 -31.39 -3.88 -4.44
C ILE A 15 -31.67 -4.63 -5.76
N LYS A 16 -31.92 -5.94 -5.69
CA LYS A 16 -32.23 -6.83 -6.82
C LYS A 16 -31.18 -6.79 -7.96
N VAL A 17 -29.91 -6.60 -7.60
CA VAL A 17 -28.77 -6.64 -8.55
C VAL A 17 -28.09 -7.99 -8.42
N LYS A 18 -27.85 -8.65 -9.57
CA LYS A 18 -27.06 -9.88 -9.61
C LYS A 18 -25.58 -9.55 -9.69
N PRO A 19 -24.72 -10.23 -8.89
CA PRO A 19 -23.27 -10.07 -9.04
C PRO A 19 -22.82 -10.53 -10.43
N ASN A 20 -21.73 -9.94 -10.93
CA ASN A 20 -21.09 -10.42 -12.14
C ASN A 20 -20.56 -11.85 -11.93
N PRO A 21 -20.43 -12.64 -13.01
CA PRO A 21 -19.78 -13.94 -12.95
C PRO A 21 -18.36 -13.83 -12.35
N ALA A 22 -17.89 -14.92 -11.76
CA ALA A 22 -16.50 -14.99 -11.30
C ALA A 22 -15.53 -14.67 -12.43
N ALA A 23 -14.49 -13.90 -12.14
CA ALA A 23 -13.47 -13.55 -13.11
C ALA A 23 -12.75 -14.81 -13.61
N SER A 24 -12.41 -14.84 -14.91
CA SER A 24 -11.60 -15.91 -15.47
C SER A 24 -10.18 -15.94 -14.85
N PRO A 25 -9.46 -17.07 -14.91
CA PRO A 25 -8.10 -17.18 -14.37
C PRO A 25 -7.14 -16.12 -14.92
N GLU A 26 -7.27 -15.76 -16.20
CA GLU A 26 -6.45 -14.75 -16.86
C GLU A 26 -6.69 -13.35 -16.27
N VAL A 27 -7.97 -12.99 -16.11
CA VAL A 27 -8.36 -11.70 -15.50
C VAL A 27 -7.92 -11.65 -14.06
N LEU A 28 -8.04 -12.74 -13.33
CA LEU A 28 -7.58 -12.87 -11.95
C LEU A 28 -6.07 -12.68 -11.85
N LEU A 29 -5.29 -13.38 -12.68
CA LEU A 29 -3.85 -13.27 -12.75
C LEU A 29 -3.43 -11.82 -12.96
N ARG A 30 -3.97 -11.17 -13.99
CA ARG A 30 -3.68 -9.77 -14.29
C ARG A 30 -3.99 -8.85 -13.10
N ARG A 31 -5.14 -9.02 -12.44
CA ARG A 31 -5.52 -8.21 -11.28
C ARG A 31 -4.55 -8.38 -10.11
N MET A 32 -4.12 -9.61 -9.80
CA MET A 32 -3.16 -9.85 -8.73
C MET A 32 -1.82 -9.17 -9.00
N TYR A 33 -1.30 -9.24 -10.23
CA TYR A 33 -0.06 -8.57 -10.61
C TYR A 33 -0.18 -7.05 -10.50
N LEU A 34 -1.25 -6.47 -11.06
CA LEU A 34 -1.45 -5.02 -11.02
C LEU A 34 -1.66 -4.49 -9.59
N GLN A 35 -2.40 -5.21 -8.75
CA GLN A 35 -2.69 -4.76 -7.39
C GLN A 35 -1.52 -4.94 -6.44
N ILE A 36 -0.71 -5.98 -6.61
CA ILE A 36 0.36 -6.30 -5.65
C ILE A 36 1.69 -5.66 -6.07
N ILE A 37 2.04 -5.71 -7.34
CA ILE A 37 3.35 -5.24 -7.82
C ILE A 37 3.29 -4.16 -8.91
N GLY A 38 2.10 -3.67 -9.25
CA GLY A 38 1.91 -2.50 -10.13
C GLY A 38 2.17 -2.74 -11.62
N ARG A 39 2.38 -3.99 -12.08
CA ARG A 39 2.62 -4.32 -13.50
C ARG A 39 1.78 -5.49 -14.00
N ASN A 40 1.72 -5.66 -15.30
CA ASN A 40 1.15 -6.87 -15.89
C ASN A 40 2.10 -8.07 -15.72
N PRO A 41 1.58 -9.30 -15.69
CA PRO A 41 2.42 -10.49 -15.78
C PRO A 41 3.16 -10.52 -17.12
N THR A 42 4.38 -11.02 -17.12
CA THR A 42 5.11 -11.36 -18.35
C THR A 42 4.49 -12.58 -19.01
N VAL A 43 4.84 -12.82 -20.28
CA VAL A 43 4.37 -14.01 -21.01
C VAL A 43 4.73 -15.30 -20.25
N ARG A 44 5.96 -15.38 -19.73
CA ARG A 44 6.41 -16.56 -18.96
C ARG A 44 5.62 -16.78 -17.67
N GLU A 45 5.33 -15.70 -16.93
CA GLU A 45 4.53 -15.76 -15.71
C GLU A 45 3.08 -16.18 -16.01
N PHE A 46 2.54 -15.68 -17.12
CA PHE A 46 1.23 -16.08 -17.61
C PHE A 46 1.20 -17.57 -17.99
N GLU A 47 2.13 -18.02 -18.82
CA GLU A 47 2.26 -19.42 -19.26
C GLU A 47 2.44 -20.37 -18.07
N ASP A 48 3.26 -19.97 -17.08
CA ASP A 48 3.48 -20.77 -15.87
C ASP A 48 2.18 -20.91 -15.06
N PHE A 49 1.48 -19.81 -14.79
CA PHE A 49 0.23 -19.84 -14.03
C PHE A 49 -0.87 -20.63 -14.76
N MET A 50 -0.96 -20.49 -16.08
CA MET A 50 -1.95 -21.19 -16.91
C MET A 50 -1.55 -22.64 -17.26
N GLU A 51 -0.36 -23.09 -16.80
CA GLU A 51 0.22 -24.40 -17.13
C GLU A 51 0.41 -24.62 -18.66
N MET A 52 0.71 -23.55 -19.38
CA MET A 52 0.93 -23.52 -20.83
C MET A 52 2.43 -23.46 -21.20
N SER A 53 3.33 -23.60 -20.23
CA SER A 53 4.77 -23.48 -20.47
C SER A 53 5.24 -24.49 -21.52
N PRO A 54 6.02 -24.06 -22.54
CA PRO A 54 6.57 -24.94 -23.58
C PRO A 54 7.43 -26.07 -23.04
N SER A 55 8.03 -25.91 -21.86
CA SER A 55 8.81 -26.92 -21.17
C SER A 55 7.98 -28.03 -20.51
N GLY A 56 6.65 -27.87 -20.47
CA GLY A 56 5.74 -28.75 -19.72
C GLY A 56 5.89 -28.68 -18.20
N LYS A 57 6.74 -27.76 -17.71
CA LYS A 57 6.97 -27.55 -16.27
C LYS A 57 6.27 -26.28 -15.82
N SER A 58 5.44 -26.37 -14.79
CA SER A 58 4.81 -25.22 -14.14
C SER A 58 4.99 -25.31 -12.63
N THR A 59 5.26 -24.17 -12.01
CA THR A 59 5.33 -24.05 -10.55
C THR A 59 3.95 -24.22 -9.91
N PHE A 60 2.89 -24.13 -10.70
CA PHE A 60 1.49 -24.27 -10.29
C PHE A 60 0.86 -25.61 -10.68
N SER A 61 1.63 -26.52 -11.25
CA SER A 61 1.12 -27.81 -11.76
C SER A 61 0.38 -28.60 -10.67
N GLY A 62 -0.78 -29.15 -11.05
CA GLY A 62 -1.64 -29.95 -10.16
C GLY A 62 -2.33 -29.18 -9.04
N LEU A 63 -2.24 -27.84 -9.02
CA LEU A 63 -2.92 -27.04 -8.02
C LEU A 63 -4.33 -26.61 -8.48
N THR A 64 -5.29 -26.61 -7.55
CA THR A 64 -6.59 -25.97 -7.78
C THR A 64 -6.41 -24.44 -7.90
N LEU A 65 -7.34 -23.75 -8.57
CA LEU A 65 -7.29 -22.29 -8.75
C LEU A 65 -7.13 -21.54 -7.42
N VAL A 66 -7.79 -22.01 -6.35
CA VAL A 66 -7.67 -21.40 -5.01
C VAL A 66 -6.24 -21.52 -4.48
N LYS A 67 -5.62 -22.70 -4.63
CA LYS A 67 -4.23 -22.92 -4.20
C LYS A 67 -3.24 -22.14 -5.08
N LYS A 68 -3.47 -22.06 -6.40
CA LYS A 68 -2.68 -21.23 -7.33
C LYS A 68 -2.70 -19.76 -6.91
N LYS A 69 -3.88 -19.21 -6.62
CA LYS A 69 -4.04 -17.83 -6.16
C LYS A 69 -3.25 -17.56 -4.90
N ARG A 70 -3.40 -18.39 -3.88
CA ARG A 70 -2.68 -18.21 -2.60
C ARG A 70 -1.18 -18.23 -2.81
N LYS A 71 -0.67 -19.27 -3.51
CA LYS A 71 0.75 -19.38 -3.80
C LYS A 71 1.29 -18.17 -4.57
N LEU A 72 0.56 -17.71 -5.59
CA LEU A 72 0.98 -16.52 -6.36
C LEU A 72 1.01 -15.26 -5.49
N ILE A 73 -0.02 -15.03 -4.68
CA ILE A 73 -0.06 -13.88 -3.75
C ILE A 73 1.16 -13.91 -2.84
N ASP A 74 1.47 -15.04 -2.22
CA ASP A 74 2.64 -15.18 -1.34
C ASP A 74 3.95 -14.89 -2.08
N GLN A 75 4.10 -15.35 -3.33
CA GLN A 75 5.27 -15.07 -4.16
C GLN A 75 5.39 -13.59 -4.53
N LEU A 76 4.29 -12.94 -4.90
CA LEU A 76 4.29 -11.52 -5.26
C LEU A 76 4.58 -10.62 -4.05
N LEU A 77 4.00 -10.92 -2.88
CA LEU A 77 4.26 -10.17 -1.65
C LEU A 77 5.71 -10.28 -1.17
N GLN A 78 6.38 -11.41 -1.44
CA GLN A 78 7.81 -11.60 -1.12
C GLN A 78 8.77 -11.01 -2.17
N SER A 79 8.24 -10.48 -3.26
CA SER A 79 9.07 -9.92 -4.33
C SER A 79 9.56 -8.50 -4.00
N ARG A 80 10.74 -8.13 -4.51
CA ARG A 80 11.21 -6.72 -4.43
C ARG A 80 10.30 -5.74 -5.16
N GLU A 81 9.54 -6.22 -6.13
CA GLU A 81 8.61 -5.41 -6.91
C GLU A 81 7.45 -4.93 -6.05
N TYR A 82 7.02 -5.73 -5.06
CA TYR A 82 6.03 -5.32 -4.06
C TYR A 82 6.50 -4.09 -3.26
N GLY A 83 7.70 -4.16 -2.68
CA GLY A 83 8.24 -3.03 -1.92
C GLY A 83 8.44 -1.77 -2.80
N MET A 84 8.73 -1.94 -4.11
CA MET A 84 8.80 -0.82 -5.06
C MET A 84 7.43 -0.23 -5.36
N HIS A 85 6.41 -1.07 -5.51
CA HIS A 85 5.04 -0.63 -5.75
C HIS A 85 4.48 0.15 -4.57
N GLU A 86 4.65 -0.38 -3.36
CA GLU A 86 4.29 0.30 -2.12
C GLU A 86 5.06 1.62 -1.95
N PHE A 87 6.36 1.63 -2.24
CA PHE A 87 7.15 2.85 -2.22
C PHE A 87 6.60 3.92 -3.16
N ASN A 88 6.23 3.57 -4.40
CA ASN A 88 5.64 4.53 -5.34
C ASN A 88 4.33 5.10 -4.81
N PHE A 89 3.45 4.25 -4.28
CA PHE A 89 2.19 4.68 -3.67
C PHE A 89 2.42 5.72 -2.56
N TRP A 90 3.33 5.43 -1.61
CA TRP A 90 3.62 6.32 -0.49
C TRP A 90 4.31 7.62 -0.93
N SER A 91 5.22 7.57 -1.90
CA SER A 91 5.92 8.74 -2.40
C SER A 91 4.98 9.69 -3.15
N GLU A 92 4.05 9.14 -3.94
CA GLU A 92 3.01 9.92 -4.63
C GLU A 92 2.03 10.55 -3.64
N MET A 93 1.61 9.81 -2.61
CA MET A 93 0.68 10.32 -1.59
C MET A 93 1.28 11.47 -0.79
N LYS A 94 2.57 11.41 -0.46
CA LYS A 94 3.27 12.50 0.25
C LYS A 94 3.51 13.73 -0.63
N ASN A 95 3.39 13.58 -1.97
CA ASN A 95 3.46 14.66 -2.96
C ASN A 95 4.59 15.67 -2.71
N GLU A 96 5.79 15.20 -2.42
CA GLU A 96 6.95 16.07 -2.25
C GLU A 96 7.74 16.15 -3.56
N PRO A 97 7.65 17.29 -4.27
CA PRO A 97 8.23 17.43 -5.61
C PRO A 97 9.74 17.67 -5.61
N ASP A 98 10.39 17.84 -4.46
CA ASP A 98 11.76 18.34 -4.44
C ASP A 98 12.80 17.28 -4.02
N ASN A 99 13.38 16.64 -5.05
CA ASN A 99 14.55 15.76 -4.91
C ASN A 99 15.85 16.50 -4.50
N GLN A 100 15.81 17.80 -4.21
CA GLN A 100 16.99 18.59 -3.84
C GLN A 100 17.27 18.53 -2.33
N ASN A 101 16.35 18.02 -1.52
CA ASN A 101 16.55 17.85 -0.09
C ASN A 101 17.25 16.51 0.21
N MET A 102 18.54 16.58 0.53
CA MET A 102 19.36 15.41 0.85
C MET A 102 18.77 14.58 2.00
N LYS A 103 18.14 15.20 3.00
CA LYS A 103 17.53 14.50 4.13
C LYS A 103 16.34 13.66 3.68
N LEU A 104 15.54 14.19 2.77
CA LEU A 104 14.41 13.49 2.18
C LEU A 104 14.87 12.30 1.33
N PHE A 105 15.99 12.44 0.61
CA PHE A 105 16.60 11.32 -0.11
C PHE A 105 16.97 10.16 0.84
N TYR A 106 17.59 10.45 1.98
CA TYR A 106 17.91 9.42 2.98
C TYR A 106 16.66 8.79 3.59
N PHE A 107 15.62 9.60 3.87
CA PHE A 107 14.33 9.09 4.33
C PHE A 107 13.72 8.11 3.34
N TRP A 108 13.63 8.46 2.07
CA TRP A 108 13.04 7.59 1.06
C TRP A 108 13.86 6.32 0.80
N ALA A 109 15.18 6.41 0.86
CA ALA A 109 16.05 5.24 0.78
C ALA A 109 15.85 4.29 1.96
N TRP A 110 15.74 4.83 3.17
CA TRP A 110 15.43 4.10 4.39
C TRP A 110 14.03 3.46 4.31
N PHE A 111 13.01 4.23 3.95
CA PHE A 111 11.63 3.79 3.86
C PHE A 111 11.47 2.60 2.89
N LYS A 112 12.05 2.73 1.70
CA LYS A 112 12.09 1.67 0.71
C LYS A 112 12.78 0.40 1.24
N LYS A 113 13.86 0.58 2.00
CA LYS A 113 14.54 -0.55 2.64
C LYS A 113 13.63 -1.25 3.64
N GLN A 114 12.91 -0.51 4.49
CA GLN A 114 11.99 -1.09 5.46
C GLN A 114 10.87 -1.88 4.78
N LEU A 115 10.31 -1.37 3.68
CA LEU A 115 9.30 -2.08 2.88
C LEU A 115 9.85 -3.38 2.26
N ASN A 116 11.08 -3.35 1.74
CA ASN A 116 11.71 -4.55 1.18
C ASN A 116 12.12 -5.58 2.24
N ASP A 117 12.39 -5.14 3.45
CA ASP A 117 12.72 -6.00 4.60
C ASP A 117 11.43 -6.51 5.30
N ASP A 118 10.26 -6.20 4.76
CA ASP A 118 8.94 -6.59 5.31
C ASP A 118 8.74 -6.18 6.77
N LEU A 119 9.22 -4.95 7.13
CA LEU A 119 9.01 -4.42 8.47
C LEU A 119 7.50 -4.27 8.71
N PRO A 120 6.95 -4.81 9.81
CA PRO A 120 5.55 -4.65 10.16
C PRO A 120 5.12 -3.19 10.15
N PHE A 121 3.96 -2.92 9.54
CA PHE A 121 3.50 -1.54 9.29
C PHE A 121 3.36 -0.69 10.57
N ASP A 122 2.89 -1.29 11.65
CA ASP A 122 2.80 -0.65 12.96
C ASP A 122 4.18 -0.21 13.48
N GLN A 123 5.21 -1.05 13.29
CA GLN A 123 6.59 -0.72 13.67
C GLN A 123 7.18 0.37 12.77
N LEU A 124 6.87 0.33 11.46
CA LEU A 124 7.28 1.36 10.51
C LEU A 124 6.71 2.72 10.93
N VAL A 125 5.40 2.80 11.15
CA VAL A 125 4.71 4.03 11.59
C VAL A 125 5.24 4.49 12.95
N PHE A 126 5.43 3.58 13.90
CA PHE A 126 5.99 3.91 15.21
C PHE A 126 7.35 4.58 15.09
N LYS A 127 8.25 4.05 14.26
CA LYS A 127 9.56 4.67 13.99
C LYS A 127 9.41 6.06 13.38
N MET A 128 8.55 6.23 12.38
CA MET A 128 8.32 7.52 11.72
C MET A 128 7.81 8.59 12.70
N LEU A 129 7.00 8.20 13.68
CA LEU A 129 6.40 9.13 14.63
C LEU A 129 7.25 9.39 15.88
N THR A 130 8.13 8.48 16.27
CA THR A 130 8.83 8.56 17.55
C THR A 130 10.36 8.64 17.46
N GLU A 131 10.96 8.23 16.33
CA GLU A 131 12.41 8.20 16.22
C GLU A 131 13.01 9.59 16.38
N THR A 132 14.12 9.65 17.12
CA THR A 132 14.94 10.85 17.33
C THR A 132 16.37 10.52 16.96
N GLY A 133 17.20 11.53 16.73
CA GLY A 133 18.59 11.35 16.33
C GLY A 133 18.99 12.24 15.19
N ASN A 134 20.16 11.98 14.62
CA ASN A 134 20.73 12.73 13.51
C ASN A 134 20.99 11.82 12.33
N ILE A 135 20.38 12.12 11.19
CA ILE A 135 20.51 11.29 9.97
C ILE A 135 21.95 11.11 9.49
N PHE A 136 22.84 12.09 9.77
CA PHE A 136 24.25 12.03 9.40
C PHE A 136 25.10 11.16 10.35
N GLU A 137 24.54 10.79 11.51
CA GLU A 137 25.14 9.88 12.48
C GLU A 137 24.62 8.44 12.35
N GLY A 138 23.75 8.20 11.39
CA GLY A 138 23.23 6.87 11.03
C GLY A 138 21.95 6.46 11.78
N ASP A 139 21.40 7.35 12.60
CA ASP A 139 20.13 7.19 13.28
C ASP A 139 19.18 8.36 13.03
N GLY A 140 17.93 8.23 13.44
CA GLY A 140 16.93 9.29 13.31
C GLY A 140 16.44 9.57 11.89
N VAL A 141 16.69 8.68 10.92
CA VAL A 141 16.27 8.90 9.53
C VAL A 141 14.74 8.94 9.41
N ALA A 142 14.02 8.10 10.15
CA ALA A 142 12.57 8.05 10.14
C ALA A 142 11.91 9.35 10.62
N ARG A 143 12.60 10.14 11.44
CA ARG A 143 12.12 11.44 11.91
C ARG A 143 11.88 12.45 10.77
N GLU A 144 12.56 12.28 9.62
CA GLU A 144 12.40 13.18 8.48
C GLU A 144 10.98 13.16 7.92
N PHE A 145 10.21 12.12 8.18
CA PHE A 145 8.76 12.10 7.91
C PHE A 145 8.04 13.29 8.57
N ARG A 146 8.51 13.73 9.74
CA ARG A 146 7.92 14.81 10.55
C ARG A 146 8.44 16.21 10.17
N GLN A 147 9.33 16.32 9.19
CA GLN A 147 9.96 17.59 8.80
C GLN A 147 9.15 18.36 7.76
N ASN A 148 7.84 18.47 7.96
CA ASN A 148 6.98 19.26 7.08
C ASN A 148 6.71 20.64 7.65
N GLY A 149 7.76 21.51 7.65
CA GLY A 149 7.67 22.92 7.99
C GLY A 149 7.42 23.21 9.48
N ASN A 150 6.26 22.83 10.00
CA ASN A 150 5.91 23.05 11.40
C ASN A 150 5.06 21.89 11.96
N PHE A 151 4.88 21.88 13.28
CA PHE A 151 4.13 20.83 13.97
C PHE A 151 2.68 20.69 13.46
N ALA A 152 2.02 21.80 13.16
CA ALA A 152 0.64 21.79 12.71
C ALA A 152 0.49 21.08 11.35
N ASN A 153 1.37 21.40 10.38
CA ASN A 153 1.39 20.74 9.08
C ASN A 153 1.70 19.23 9.21
N TRP A 154 2.73 18.92 10.01
CA TRP A 154 3.06 17.51 10.27
C TRP A 154 1.89 16.75 10.90
N PHE A 155 1.18 17.35 11.87
CA PHE A 155 0.02 16.72 12.49
C PHE A 155 -1.10 16.47 11.48
N ALA A 156 -1.38 17.45 10.62
CA ALA A 156 -2.36 17.29 9.54
C ALA A 156 -1.99 16.15 8.58
N ASP A 157 -0.71 16.00 8.24
CA ASP A 157 -0.20 14.90 7.39
C ASP A 157 -0.38 13.54 8.08
N VAL A 158 -0.06 13.44 9.36
CA VAL A 158 -0.28 12.20 10.14
C VAL A 158 -1.76 11.81 10.13
N MET A 159 -2.65 12.76 10.37
CA MET A 159 -4.09 12.52 10.34
C MET A 159 -4.57 12.09 8.95
N LEU A 160 -4.04 12.69 7.90
CA LEU A 160 -4.39 12.33 6.53
C LEU A 160 -3.87 10.93 6.16
N TYR A 161 -2.60 10.67 6.38
CA TYR A 161 -1.95 9.43 5.89
C TYR A 161 -2.31 8.19 6.70
N PHE A 162 -2.49 8.32 8.01
CA PHE A 162 -2.72 7.15 8.87
C PHE A 162 -4.16 7.02 9.38
N HIS A 163 -4.92 8.11 9.39
CA HIS A 163 -6.32 8.11 9.84
C HIS A 163 -7.32 8.40 8.72
N GLY A 164 -6.86 8.82 7.53
CA GLY A 164 -7.73 9.22 6.43
C GLY A 164 -8.57 10.48 6.74
N ALA A 165 -8.14 11.28 7.73
CA ALA A 165 -8.86 12.46 8.20
C ALA A 165 -8.20 13.74 7.67
N HIS A 166 -8.91 14.48 6.83
CA HIS A 166 -8.43 15.72 6.24
C HIS A 166 -8.77 16.92 7.15
N ILE A 167 -7.91 17.17 8.14
CA ILE A 167 -8.17 18.18 9.19
C ILE A 167 -7.56 19.56 8.92
N THR A 168 -6.89 19.78 7.82
CA THR A 168 -6.14 21.02 7.51
C THR A 168 -7.01 22.28 7.65
N CYS A 169 -8.31 22.22 7.29
CA CYS A 169 -9.23 23.33 7.44
C CYS A 169 -9.43 23.74 8.91
N ALA A 170 -9.36 22.77 9.83
CA ALA A 170 -9.54 23.03 11.25
C ALA A 170 -8.38 23.82 11.89
N GLN A 171 -7.28 24.04 11.17
CA GLN A 171 -6.18 24.89 11.63
C GLN A 171 -6.62 26.36 11.89
N CYS A 172 -7.52 26.88 11.08
CA CYS A 172 -7.93 28.28 11.12
C CYS A 172 -9.38 28.52 11.55
N HIS A 173 -10.26 27.55 11.29
CA HIS A 173 -11.70 27.61 11.62
C HIS A 173 -12.27 26.19 11.75
N ASP A 174 -13.47 26.07 12.27
CA ASP A 174 -14.14 24.77 12.33
C ASP A 174 -14.28 24.16 10.92
N HIS A 175 -14.09 22.85 10.82
CA HIS A 175 -14.10 22.17 9.51
C HIS A 175 -15.48 22.30 8.85
N PRO A 176 -15.59 22.73 7.58
CA PRO A 176 -16.86 23.08 6.96
C PRO A 176 -17.77 21.89 6.67
N PHE A 177 -17.23 20.68 6.58
CA PHE A 177 -17.95 19.46 6.17
C PHE A 177 -17.78 18.28 7.13
N ASP A 178 -16.95 18.42 8.18
CA ASP A 178 -16.67 17.35 9.12
C ASP A 178 -16.81 17.84 10.57
N SER A 179 -16.76 16.94 11.54
CA SER A 179 -16.99 17.23 12.96
C SER A 179 -15.79 17.85 13.68
N TYR A 180 -14.68 18.08 13.00
CA TYR A 180 -13.46 18.65 13.59
C TYR A 180 -13.61 20.18 13.78
N ASN A 181 -13.31 20.66 14.97
CA ASN A 181 -13.26 22.09 15.24
C ASN A 181 -11.82 22.57 15.49
N GLN A 182 -11.62 23.90 15.44
CA GLN A 182 -10.32 24.52 15.61
C GLN A 182 -9.62 24.13 16.93
N ARG A 183 -10.37 23.86 18.00
CA ARG A 183 -9.78 23.51 19.31
C ARG A 183 -9.25 22.06 19.34
N GLN A 184 -9.68 21.23 18.42
CA GLN A 184 -9.23 19.83 18.31
C GLN A 184 -7.99 19.69 17.43
N TYR A 185 -7.66 20.73 16.65
CA TYR A 185 -6.45 20.82 15.85
C TYR A 185 -5.25 21.18 16.73
#